data_5821d920fb7fcab4816f741ca14b19a9
#
_entry.id   5821d920fb7fcab4816f741ca14b19a9
#
_cell.length_a   1.000
_cell.length_b   1.000
_cell.length_c   1.000
_cell.angle_alpha   90.00
_cell.angle_beta   90.00
_cell.angle_gamma   90.00
#
_symmetry.space_group_name_H-M   'P 1'
#
loop_
_entity.id
_entity.type
_entity.pdbx_description
1 polymer ?
#
loop_
_entity_poly.entity_id
_entity_poly.type
_entity_poly.pdbx_seq_one_letter_code
_entity_poly.pdbx_strand_id
1 'polypeptide(L)'
;PIEVLKGSPVNAATPEEHPDWADPVSGETETKPTPVVDLPLGATEDRVVGALDIERALTRGEKAFEPGLLARANRGYLYIDEVNLLEDHIVDLLLDVAQSGENVIEREGLSIRHDARFVLVGSGNPEEGELRPQLLDRFGLSVEVKSPNDIEERIEVIRRRAAFEADKSAFLDKWLAEDAKIRAAILTARDKLGTITVPDEALRDCAQLCVAIGSDGLRGELTLLRTAKALAAFEGADVLERDHLRRVASMALSHRLRRDPLDEAGSTARVMRKGLLTVRSSLEGGRHMGCCGVGG
;
A
#
# COMPACT_ATOMS: atom_id res chain seq x y z
N PRO A 1 -2.68 5.47 -16.52
CA PRO A 1 -2.38 6.90 -16.73
C PRO A 1 -3.23 7.75 -15.80
N ILE A 2 -2.74 8.96 -15.51
CA ILE A 2 -3.44 9.99 -14.73
C ILE A 2 -3.54 11.28 -15.56
N GLU A 3 -4.61 12.04 -15.35
CA GLU A 3 -4.76 13.38 -15.92
C GLU A 3 -4.20 14.40 -14.94
N VAL A 4 -3.34 15.28 -15.41
CA VAL A 4 -2.66 16.29 -14.61
C VAL A 4 -2.63 17.64 -15.32
N LEU A 5 -2.50 18.72 -14.56
CA LEU A 5 -2.21 20.04 -15.11
C LEU A 5 -0.80 20.05 -15.71
N LYS A 6 -0.71 20.53 -16.94
CA LYS A 6 0.55 20.63 -17.67
C LYS A 6 1.49 21.61 -16.97
N GLY A 7 2.68 21.10 -16.60
CA GLY A 7 3.68 21.88 -15.89
C GLY A 7 3.55 21.85 -14.36
N SER A 8 2.54 21.20 -13.78
CA SER A 8 2.44 21.07 -12.32
C SER A 8 3.57 20.20 -11.76
N PRO A 9 4.34 20.69 -10.77
CA PRO A 9 5.43 19.93 -10.14
C PRO A 9 4.93 18.85 -9.18
N VAL A 10 3.65 18.90 -8.79
CA VAL A 10 3.01 17.98 -7.83
C VAL A 10 1.96 17.08 -8.52
N ASN A 11 1.93 17.00 -9.84
CA ASN A 11 0.92 16.23 -10.60
C ASN A 11 -0.53 16.60 -10.21
N ALA A 12 -0.80 17.88 -9.93
CA ALA A 12 -2.15 18.36 -9.59
C ALA A 12 -3.14 18.01 -10.70
N ALA A 13 -4.38 17.66 -10.34
CA ALA A 13 -5.45 17.41 -11.30
C ALA A 13 -6.20 18.67 -11.68
N THR A 14 -6.34 19.59 -10.72
CA THR A 14 -7.11 20.84 -10.86
C THR A 14 -6.27 22.04 -10.45
N PRO A 15 -6.64 23.26 -10.88
CA PRO A 15 -5.95 24.47 -10.47
C PRO A 15 -5.92 24.69 -8.95
N GLU A 16 -6.93 24.22 -8.23
CA GLU A 16 -7.02 24.35 -6.75
C GLU A 16 -6.02 23.44 -6.03
N GLU A 17 -5.60 22.33 -6.67
CA GLU A 17 -4.56 21.43 -6.15
C GLU A 17 -3.15 21.91 -6.51
N HIS A 18 -3.03 22.88 -7.43
CA HIS A 18 -1.74 23.43 -7.83
C HIS A 18 -1.21 24.35 -6.72
N PRO A 19 -0.01 24.13 -6.20
CA PRO A 19 0.47 24.90 -5.04
C PRO A 19 0.86 26.33 -5.41
N ASP A 20 0.57 27.28 -4.50
CA ASP A 20 0.83 28.72 -4.67
C ASP A 20 2.32 29.06 -4.81
N TRP A 21 3.20 28.19 -4.32
CA TRP A 21 4.66 28.39 -4.40
C TRP A 21 5.25 28.01 -5.78
N ALA A 22 4.49 27.31 -6.61
CA ALA A 22 4.94 26.87 -7.94
C ALA A 22 4.65 27.94 -9.00
N ASP A 23 5.38 27.87 -10.12
CA ASP A 23 5.15 28.75 -11.25
C ASP A 23 3.72 28.55 -11.80
N PRO A 24 2.99 29.65 -12.16
CA PRO A 24 1.63 29.53 -12.66
C PRO A 24 1.50 28.62 -13.87
N VAL A 25 0.40 27.85 -13.93
CA VAL A 25 0.08 26.94 -15.03
C VAL A 25 -1.08 27.49 -15.89
N SER A 26 -1.13 27.10 -17.16
CA SER A 26 -2.17 27.58 -18.12
C SER A 26 -3.57 27.01 -17.85
N GLY A 27 -3.72 26.03 -16.96
CA GLY A 27 -4.96 25.28 -16.76
C GLY A 27 -5.20 24.18 -17.81
N GLU A 28 -4.32 24.02 -18.79
CA GLU A 28 -4.37 22.87 -19.70
C GLU A 28 -4.04 21.58 -18.98
N THR A 29 -4.74 20.49 -19.32
CA THR A 29 -4.45 19.16 -18.79
C THR A 29 -3.70 18.31 -19.81
N GLU A 30 -2.92 17.37 -19.30
CA GLU A 30 -2.26 16.34 -20.08
C GLU A 30 -2.40 14.97 -19.41
N THR A 31 -2.35 13.91 -20.21
CA THR A 31 -2.36 12.55 -19.67
C THR A 31 -0.93 12.04 -19.55
N LYS A 32 -0.54 11.65 -18.34
CA LYS A 32 0.77 11.04 -18.04
C LYS A 32 0.62 9.59 -17.56
N PRO A 33 1.66 8.75 -17.75
CA PRO A 33 1.75 7.51 -16.97
C PRO A 33 1.67 7.79 -15.48
N THR A 34 1.04 6.90 -14.71
CA THR A 34 1.05 6.99 -13.24
C THR A 34 2.50 7.05 -12.76
N PRO A 35 2.90 8.04 -11.93
CA PRO A 35 4.27 8.15 -11.47
C PRO A 35 4.69 6.93 -10.65
N VAL A 36 5.88 6.42 -10.92
CA VAL A 36 6.58 5.45 -10.08
C VAL A 36 7.94 6.06 -9.77
N VAL A 37 8.13 6.43 -8.53
CA VAL A 37 9.33 7.13 -8.07
C VAL A 37 10.13 6.21 -7.18
N ASP A 38 11.38 5.94 -7.55
CA ASP A 38 12.31 5.17 -6.75
C ASP A 38 12.99 6.07 -5.72
N LEU A 39 13.04 5.65 -4.47
CA LEU A 39 13.77 6.30 -3.40
C LEU A 39 15.15 5.63 -3.24
N PRO A 40 16.27 6.31 -3.55
CA PRO A 40 17.58 5.78 -3.29
C PRO A 40 17.87 5.66 -1.79
N LEU A 41 18.56 4.60 -1.34
CA LEU A 41 18.93 4.37 0.06
C LEU A 41 19.72 5.53 0.68
N GLY A 42 20.55 6.23 -0.10
CA GLY A 42 21.31 7.40 0.35
C GLY A 42 20.59 8.74 0.16
N ALA A 43 19.26 8.76 -0.01
CA ALA A 43 18.53 10.00 -0.16
C ALA A 43 18.52 10.79 1.16
N THR A 44 18.92 12.04 1.10
CA THR A 44 18.80 12.97 2.22
C THR A 44 17.35 13.40 2.39
N GLU A 45 17.01 13.86 3.60
CA GLU A 45 15.66 14.36 3.89
C GLU A 45 15.25 15.47 2.91
N ASP A 46 16.15 16.41 2.58
CA ASP A 46 15.91 17.49 1.62
C ASP A 46 15.51 16.98 0.24
N ARG A 47 16.16 15.92 -0.21
CA ARG A 47 15.81 15.29 -1.49
C ARG A 47 14.44 14.62 -1.46
N VAL A 48 14.02 14.14 -0.30
CA VAL A 48 12.72 13.50 -0.10
C VAL A 48 11.61 14.52 -0.07
N VAL A 49 11.69 15.48 0.84
CA VAL A 49 10.60 16.45 1.08
C VAL A 49 10.67 17.66 0.16
N GLY A 50 11.90 18.04 -0.26
CA GLY A 50 12.20 19.25 -0.99
C GLY A 50 12.97 20.24 -0.11
N ALA A 51 13.59 21.23 -0.72
CA ALA A 51 14.48 22.17 -0.09
C ALA A 51 14.36 23.59 -0.65
N LEU A 52 15.11 24.53 -0.05
CA LEU A 52 15.30 25.86 -0.64
C LEU A 52 16.12 25.72 -1.93
N ASP A 53 15.64 26.34 -3.00
CA ASP A 53 16.41 26.50 -4.25
C ASP A 53 17.55 27.50 -4.01
N ILE A 54 18.73 26.93 -3.70
CA ILE A 54 19.93 27.72 -3.37
C ILE A 54 20.40 28.54 -4.58
N GLU A 55 20.24 28.01 -5.79
CA GLU A 55 20.64 28.68 -7.03
C GLU A 55 19.81 29.94 -7.26
N ARG A 56 18.49 29.86 -7.15
CA ARG A 56 17.59 31.03 -7.23
C ARG A 56 17.81 32.00 -6.08
N ALA A 57 18.05 31.50 -4.89
CA ALA A 57 18.34 32.36 -3.72
C ALA A 57 19.62 33.17 -3.91
N LEU A 58 20.69 32.58 -4.43
CA LEU A 58 21.98 33.24 -4.65
C LEU A 58 22.00 34.14 -5.89
N THR A 59 21.31 33.72 -6.98
CA THR A 59 21.36 34.46 -8.25
C THR A 59 20.37 35.59 -8.34
N ARG A 60 19.17 35.41 -7.75
CA ARG A 60 18.04 36.35 -7.86
C ARG A 60 17.63 36.99 -6.54
N GLY A 61 18.16 36.48 -5.41
CA GLY A 61 17.73 36.93 -4.08
C GLY A 61 16.30 36.50 -3.72
N GLU A 62 15.74 35.55 -4.47
CA GLU A 62 14.37 35.06 -4.29
C GLU A 62 14.37 33.73 -3.55
N LYS A 63 13.55 33.61 -2.50
CA LYS A 63 13.32 32.31 -1.86
C LYS A 63 12.36 31.50 -2.73
N ALA A 64 12.88 30.46 -3.38
CA ALA A 64 12.09 29.50 -4.14
C ALA A 64 12.22 28.11 -3.54
N PHE A 65 11.21 27.27 -3.75
CA PHE A 65 11.19 25.90 -3.29
C PHE A 65 11.51 24.93 -4.42
N GLU A 66 12.45 24.02 -4.19
CA GLU A 66 12.74 22.91 -5.08
C GLU A 66 11.98 21.67 -4.59
N PRO A 67 10.98 21.16 -5.35
CA PRO A 67 10.15 20.05 -4.92
C PRO A 67 10.94 18.73 -4.91
N GLY A 68 10.75 17.96 -3.81
CA GLY A 68 11.41 16.68 -3.61
C GLY A 68 10.69 15.49 -4.27
N LEU A 69 11.12 14.28 -3.88
CA LEU A 69 10.55 13.03 -4.41
C LEU A 69 9.08 12.85 -4.05
N LEU A 70 8.64 13.36 -2.88
CA LEU A 70 7.24 13.29 -2.45
C LEU A 70 6.30 14.05 -3.40
N ALA A 71 6.70 15.22 -3.86
CA ALA A 71 5.95 15.99 -4.85
C ALA A 71 5.81 15.23 -6.17
N ARG A 72 6.89 14.61 -6.62
CA ARG A 72 6.93 13.79 -7.86
C ARG A 72 6.08 12.52 -7.74
N ALA A 73 6.03 11.91 -6.54
CA ALA A 73 5.28 10.69 -6.29
C ALA A 73 3.76 10.94 -6.11
N ASN A 74 3.33 12.20 -5.96
CA ASN A 74 1.92 12.52 -5.77
C ASN A 74 1.05 11.89 -6.86
N ARG A 75 -0.05 11.24 -6.45
CA ARG A 75 -1.00 10.48 -7.28
C ARG A 75 -0.39 9.24 -7.97
N GLY A 76 0.73 8.73 -7.41
CA GLY A 76 1.45 7.58 -7.94
C GLY A 76 1.97 6.64 -6.86
N TYR A 77 3.16 6.12 -7.09
CA TYR A 77 3.84 5.17 -6.21
C TYR A 77 5.21 5.72 -5.81
N LEU A 78 5.56 5.54 -4.54
CA LEU A 78 6.94 5.69 -4.05
C LEU A 78 7.46 4.30 -3.68
N TYR A 79 8.50 3.85 -4.37
CA TYR A 79 9.11 2.55 -4.16
C TYR A 79 10.45 2.70 -3.44
N ILE A 80 10.65 1.86 -2.43
CA ILE A 80 11.87 1.78 -1.65
C ILE A 80 12.39 0.35 -1.74
N ASP A 81 13.54 0.17 -2.38
CA ASP A 81 14.23 -1.10 -2.32
C ASP A 81 15.02 -1.20 -1.00
N GLU A 82 14.92 -2.34 -0.33
CA GLU A 82 15.57 -2.59 0.96
C GLU A 82 15.21 -1.54 2.03
N VAL A 83 13.92 -1.31 2.26
CA VAL A 83 13.42 -0.32 3.24
C VAL A 83 13.97 -0.53 4.67
N ASN A 84 14.39 -1.75 4.99
CA ASN A 84 15.04 -2.13 6.25
C ASN A 84 16.44 -1.51 6.43
N LEU A 85 17.09 -1.05 5.35
CA LEU A 85 18.40 -0.38 5.39
C LEU A 85 18.28 1.14 5.41
N LEU A 86 17.08 1.69 5.24
CA LEU A 86 16.85 3.13 5.29
C LEU A 86 16.89 3.61 6.76
N GLU A 87 17.34 4.84 6.97
CA GLU A 87 17.35 5.43 8.30
C GLU A 87 15.92 5.58 8.85
N ASP A 88 15.71 5.18 10.12
CA ASP A 88 14.39 5.14 10.74
C ASP A 88 13.62 6.47 10.64
N HIS A 89 14.32 7.62 10.79
CA HIS A 89 13.66 8.92 10.72
C HIS A 89 13.11 9.23 9.32
N ILE A 90 13.76 8.74 8.26
CA ILE A 90 13.25 8.87 6.89
C ILE A 90 12.03 7.96 6.68
N VAL A 91 12.08 6.72 7.21
CA VAL A 91 10.91 5.82 7.14
C VAL A 91 9.72 6.40 7.89
N ASP A 92 9.93 6.95 9.10
CA ASP A 92 8.88 7.63 9.88
C ASP A 92 8.24 8.78 9.11
N LEU A 93 9.07 9.65 8.55
CA LEU A 93 8.63 10.79 7.73
C LEU A 93 7.79 10.33 6.53
N LEU A 94 8.25 9.32 5.80
CA LEU A 94 7.53 8.77 4.65
C LEU A 94 6.18 8.18 5.05
N LEU A 95 6.11 7.46 6.17
CA LEU A 95 4.88 6.87 6.68
C LEU A 95 3.91 7.94 7.17
N ASP A 96 4.40 9.03 7.79
CA ASP A 96 3.56 10.16 8.21
C ASP A 96 2.95 10.86 7.01
N VAL A 97 3.74 11.16 5.98
CA VAL A 97 3.25 11.80 4.75
C VAL A 97 2.31 10.86 3.99
N ALA A 98 2.62 9.55 3.88
CA ALA A 98 1.73 8.59 3.23
C ALA A 98 0.37 8.46 3.96
N GLN A 99 0.35 8.67 5.28
CA GLN A 99 -0.88 8.63 6.08
C GLN A 99 -1.69 9.94 5.99
N SER A 100 -1.01 11.10 6.07
CA SER A 100 -1.66 12.42 6.01
C SER A 100 -2.11 12.78 4.58
N GLY A 101 -1.35 12.35 3.58
CA GLY A 101 -1.52 12.74 2.19
C GLY A 101 -0.98 14.13 1.87
N GLU A 102 -0.27 14.76 2.80
CA GLU A 102 0.30 16.10 2.67
C GLU A 102 1.77 16.11 3.10
N ASN A 103 2.61 16.84 2.37
CA ASN A 103 3.96 17.19 2.77
C ASN A 103 4.00 18.61 3.30
N VAL A 104 4.45 18.78 4.54
CA VAL A 104 4.55 20.08 5.22
C VAL A 104 6.00 20.34 5.61
N ILE A 105 6.56 21.45 5.14
CA ILE A 105 7.96 21.82 5.36
C ILE A 105 8.01 23.18 6.02
N GLU A 106 8.51 23.22 7.26
CA GLU A 106 8.67 24.44 8.05
C GLU A 106 10.13 24.58 8.49
N ARG A 107 10.97 25.07 7.61
CA ARG A 107 12.40 25.26 7.89
C ARG A 107 13.05 26.33 7.02
N GLU A 108 14.15 26.89 7.45
CA GLU A 108 14.94 27.92 6.73
C GLU A 108 14.14 29.17 6.32
N GLY A 109 13.04 29.42 7.06
CA GLY A 109 12.11 30.51 6.75
C GLY A 109 11.21 30.26 5.55
N LEU A 110 11.07 28.99 5.15
CA LEU A 110 10.04 28.49 4.26
C LEU A 110 8.91 27.85 5.08
N SER A 111 7.67 28.11 4.68
CA SER A 111 6.48 27.40 5.13
C SER A 111 5.75 26.93 3.89
N ILE A 112 5.97 25.66 3.53
CA ILE A 112 5.51 25.05 2.29
C ILE A 112 4.61 23.89 2.60
N ARG A 113 3.50 23.80 1.88
CA ARG A 113 2.57 22.69 1.93
C ARG A 113 2.18 22.27 0.51
N HIS A 114 2.09 20.98 0.26
CA HIS A 114 1.54 20.44 -0.98
C HIS A 114 1.00 19.02 -0.78
N ASP A 115 0.09 18.62 -1.65
CA ASP A 115 -0.41 17.25 -1.70
C ASP A 115 0.71 16.26 -2.00
N ALA A 116 0.72 15.16 -1.26
CA ALA A 116 1.64 14.04 -1.43
C ALA A 116 0.91 12.71 -1.16
N ARG A 117 -0.11 12.45 -1.98
CA ARG A 117 -0.94 11.24 -1.91
C ARG A 117 -0.36 10.17 -2.81
N PHE A 118 0.36 9.23 -2.25
CA PHE A 118 1.01 8.15 -2.98
C PHE A 118 0.83 6.81 -2.27
N VAL A 119 1.05 5.72 -3.00
CA VAL A 119 1.15 4.39 -2.41
C VAL A 119 2.62 4.12 -2.12
N LEU A 120 2.94 3.92 -0.84
CA LEU A 120 4.28 3.54 -0.41
C LEU A 120 4.45 2.03 -0.56
N VAL A 121 5.46 1.61 -1.31
CA VAL A 121 5.83 0.21 -1.50
C VAL A 121 7.28 0.02 -1.07
N GLY A 122 7.53 -0.82 -0.08
CA GLY A 122 8.87 -1.16 0.39
C GLY A 122 9.15 -2.64 0.16
N SER A 123 10.30 -2.99 -0.42
CA SER A 123 10.87 -4.33 -0.33
C SER A 123 11.81 -4.40 0.87
N GLY A 124 12.09 -5.59 1.38
CA GLY A 124 13.05 -5.79 2.45
C GLY A 124 13.44 -7.26 2.57
N ASN A 125 14.70 -7.50 2.90
CA ASN A 125 15.20 -8.83 3.21
C ASN A 125 15.40 -8.95 4.73
N PRO A 126 14.62 -9.80 5.44
CA PRO A 126 14.77 -9.96 6.87
C PRO A 126 16.16 -10.44 7.33
N GLU A 127 16.93 -11.07 6.43
CA GLU A 127 18.31 -11.50 6.73
C GLU A 127 19.29 -10.33 6.86
N GLU A 128 18.99 -9.20 6.23
CA GLU A 128 19.82 -7.97 6.27
C GLU A 128 19.40 -7.00 7.38
N GLY A 129 18.32 -7.30 8.07
CA GLY A 129 17.77 -6.52 9.16
C GLY A 129 16.24 -6.45 9.11
N GLU A 130 15.62 -6.36 10.26
CA GLU A 130 14.17 -6.18 10.36
C GLU A 130 13.84 -4.70 10.64
N LEU A 131 12.77 -4.22 10.01
CA LEU A 131 12.15 -2.96 10.42
C LEU A 131 11.71 -3.03 11.89
N ARG A 132 11.86 -1.94 12.60
CA ARG A 132 11.33 -1.84 13.96
C ARG A 132 9.83 -2.15 13.97
N PRO A 133 9.32 -2.89 14.95
CA PRO A 133 7.90 -3.27 15.01
C PRO A 133 6.94 -2.07 14.89
N GLN A 134 7.33 -0.92 15.46
CA GLN A 134 6.54 0.31 15.42
C GLN A 134 6.41 0.87 13.98
N LEU A 135 7.46 0.77 13.16
CA LEU A 135 7.44 1.18 11.76
C LEU A 135 6.65 0.17 10.93
N LEU A 136 6.90 -1.11 11.17
CA LEU A 136 6.22 -2.18 10.45
C LEU A 136 4.69 -2.15 10.66
N ASP A 137 4.21 -1.85 11.88
CA ASP A 137 2.78 -1.70 12.17
C ASP A 137 2.12 -0.57 11.38
N ARG A 138 2.88 0.43 10.94
CA ARG A 138 2.35 1.56 10.16
C ARG A 138 2.13 1.22 8.68
N PHE A 139 2.78 0.19 8.15
CA PHE A 139 2.45 -0.33 6.83
C PHE A 139 1.06 -0.97 6.84
N GLY A 140 0.29 -0.74 5.80
CA GLY A 140 -1.05 -1.31 5.66
C GLY A 140 -0.99 -2.82 5.47
N LEU A 141 -0.15 -3.27 4.56
CA LEU A 141 -0.02 -4.67 4.14
C LEU A 141 1.43 -5.13 4.22
N SER A 142 1.62 -6.40 4.52
CA SER A 142 2.91 -7.07 4.46
C SER A 142 2.74 -8.44 3.79
N VAL A 143 3.62 -8.74 2.85
CA VAL A 143 3.58 -9.98 2.07
C VAL A 143 4.95 -10.65 2.12
N GLU A 144 5.00 -11.90 2.55
CA GLU A 144 6.20 -12.72 2.48
C GLU A 144 6.28 -13.37 1.09
N VAL A 145 7.32 -12.99 0.33
CA VAL A 145 7.56 -13.53 -1.01
C VAL A 145 8.58 -14.65 -0.92
N LYS A 146 8.16 -15.85 -1.28
CA LYS A 146 9.04 -17.05 -1.30
C LYS A 146 9.20 -17.54 -2.74
N SER A 147 10.37 -18.12 -3.01
CA SER A 147 10.58 -18.85 -4.27
C SER A 147 9.60 -20.03 -4.37
N PRO A 148 9.01 -20.29 -5.53
CA PRO A 148 8.16 -21.45 -5.72
C PRO A 148 8.89 -22.75 -5.34
N ASN A 149 8.20 -23.67 -4.66
CA ASN A 149 8.75 -25.02 -4.38
C ASN A 149 8.43 -26.00 -5.50
N ASP A 150 7.43 -25.71 -6.31
CA ASP A 150 7.07 -26.54 -7.47
C ASP A 150 8.10 -26.38 -8.59
N ILE A 151 8.55 -27.51 -9.14
CA ILE A 151 9.60 -27.53 -10.16
C ILE A 151 9.12 -26.93 -11.48
N GLU A 152 7.86 -27.19 -11.86
CA GLU A 152 7.30 -26.68 -13.12
C GLU A 152 7.12 -25.16 -13.06
N GLU A 153 6.69 -24.62 -11.91
CA GLU A 153 6.65 -23.18 -11.69
C GLU A 153 8.04 -22.54 -11.82
N ARG A 154 9.07 -23.16 -11.24
CA ARG A 154 10.47 -22.70 -11.38
C ARG A 154 10.96 -22.72 -12.83
N ILE A 155 10.65 -23.79 -13.56
CA ILE A 155 10.99 -23.90 -14.98
C ILE A 155 10.31 -22.77 -15.77
N GLU A 156 9.05 -22.48 -15.48
CA GLU A 156 8.32 -21.39 -16.16
C GLU A 156 8.93 -20.01 -15.85
N VAL A 157 9.35 -19.76 -14.61
CA VAL A 157 10.08 -18.53 -14.25
C VAL A 157 11.37 -18.38 -15.08
N ILE A 158 12.15 -19.47 -15.18
CA ILE A 158 13.38 -19.47 -15.97
C ILE A 158 13.10 -19.23 -17.46
N ARG A 159 12.09 -19.89 -18.02
CA ARG A 159 11.69 -19.69 -19.42
C ARG A 159 11.28 -18.24 -19.73
N ARG A 160 10.45 -17.64 -18.85
CA ARG A 160 10.01 -16.26 -19.01
C ARG A 160 11.18 -15.29 -18.91
N ARG A 161 12.09 -15.51 -17.96
CA ARG A 161 13.27 -14.66 -17.80
C ARG A 161 14.18 -14.75 -19.01
N ALA A 162 14.49 -15.95 -19.50
CA ALA A 162 15.31 -16.17 -20.70
C ALA A 162 14.67 -15.54 -21.95
N ALA A 163 13.35 -15.68 -22.12
CA ALA A 163 12.65 -15.06 -23.25
C ALA A 163 12.69 -13.53 -23.19
N PHE A 164 12.55 -12.93 -21.99
CA PHE A 164 12.67 -11.49 -21.80
C PHE A 164 14.08 -10.98 -22.10
N GLU A 165 15.11 -11.71 -21.71
CA GLU A 165 16.52 -11.35 -21.97
C GLU A 165 16.89 -11.51 -23.45
N ALA A 166 16.30 -12.49 -24.14
CA ALA A 166 16.55 -12.72 -25.57
C ALA A 166 15.92 -11.61 -26.46
N ASP A 167 14.68 -11.25 -26.20
CA ASP A 167 14.00 -10.15 -26.93
C ASP A 167 12.92 -9.53 -26.04
N LYS A 168 13.30 -8.42 -25.41
CA LYS A 168 12.42 -7.64 -24.52
C LYS A 168 11.16 -7.14 -25.22
N SER A 169 11.29 -6.67 -26.47
CA SER A 169 10.15 -6.09 -27.21
C SER A 169 9.11 -7.15 -27.54
N ALA A 170 9.55 -8.26 -28.14
CA ALA A 170 8.67 -9.38 -28.46
C ALA A 170 8.02 -10.00 -27.22
N PHE A 171 8.76 -10.05 -26.09
CA PHE A 171 8.21 -10.53 -24.84
C PHE A 171 7.10 -9.61 -24.31
N LEU A 172 7.31 -8.30 -24.29
CA LEU A 172 6.31 -7.31 -23.87
C LEU A 172 5.07 -7.36 -24.75
N ASP A 173 5.24 -7.42 -26.08
CA ASP A 173 4.13 -7.51 -27.04
C ASP A 173 3.28 -8.76 -26.80
N LYS A 174 3.91 -9.90 -26.49
CA LYS A 174 3.22 -11.15 -26.15
C LYS A 174 2.30 -11.01 -24.93
N TRP A 175 2.72 -10.25 -23.93
CA TRP A 175 1.98 -10.12 -22.67
C TRP A 175 1.03 -8.92 -22.63
N LEU A 176 1.05 -8.05 -23.66
CA LEU A 176 0.27 -6.82 -23.70
C LEU A 176 -1.23 -7.04 -23.47
N ALA A 177 -1.79 -8.11 -24.05
CA ALA A 177 -3.20 -8.44 -23.90
C ALA A 177 -3.57 -8.88 -22.47
N GLU A 178 -2.69 -9.63 -21.80
CA GLU A 178 -2.91 -10.04 -20.41
C GLU A 178 -2.79 -8.85 -19.46
N ASP A 179 -1.79 -8.00 -19.65
CA ASP A 179 -1.66 -6.75 -18.88
C ASP A 179 -2.88 -5.83 -19.06
N ALA A 180 -3.42 -5.76 -20.28
CA ALA A 180 -4.63 -4.99 -20.56
C ALA A 180 -5.86 -5.52 -19.82
N LYS A 181 -6.01 -6.85 -19.66
CA LYS A 181 -7.08 -7.47 -18.87
C LYS A 181 -7.00 -7.09 -17.40
N ILE A 182 -5.79 -7.19 -16.82
CA ILE A 182 -5.57 -6.82 -15.41
C ILE A 182 -5.84 -5.32 -15.20
N ARG A 183 -5.38 -4.48 -16.12
CA ARG A 183 -5.63 -3.03 -16.08
C ARG A 183 -7.13 -2.72 -16.12
N ALA A 184 -7.87 -3.36 -17.01
CA ALA A 184 -9.32 -3.19 -17.10
C ALA A 184 -10.02 -3.66 -15.81
N ALA A 185 -9.62 -4.81 -15.24
CA ALA A 185 -10.15 -5.31 -13.98
C ALA A 185 -9.92 -4.34 -12.82
N ILE A 186 -8.71 -3.74 -12.72
CA ILE A 186 -8.39 -2.73 -11.71
C ILE A 186 -9.27 -1.48 -11.87
N LEU A 187 -9.46 -0.98 -13.08
CA LEU A 187 -10.31 0.19 -13.34
C LEU A 187 -11.76 -0.08 -12.93
N THR A 188 -12.32 -1.22 -13.36
CA THR A 188 -13.66 -1.64 -12.97
C THR A 188 -13.80 -1.79 -11.45
N ALA A 189 -12.79 -2.36 -10.79
CA ALA A 189 -12.78 -2.51 -9.34
C ALA A 189 -12.77 -1.15 -8.61
N ARG A 190 -12.01 -0.17 -9.12
CA ARG A 190 -11.99 1.19 -8.55
C ARG A 190 -13.36 1.85 -8.61
N ASP A 191 -14.05 1.76 -9.74
CA ASP A 191 -15.39 2.32 -9.90
C ASP A 191 -16.40 1.61 -8.98
N LYS A 192 -16.25 0.29 -8.82
CA LYS A 192 -17.12 -0.54 -8.00
C LYS A 192 -16.86 -0.42 -6.50
N LEU A 193 -15.68 -0.03 -6.07
CA LEU A 193 -15.25 -0.04 -4.66
C LEU A 193 -16.22 0.71 -3.74
N GLY A 194 -16.78 1.85 -4.19
CA GLY A 194 -17.74 2.65 -3.44
C GLY A 194 -19.09 1.93 -3.18
N THR A 195 -19.48 1.02 -4.05
CA THR A 195 -20.79 0.36 -4.05
C THR A 195 -20.81 -0.97 -3.30
N ILE A 196 -19.66 -1.51 -2.89
CA ILE A 196 -19.57 -2.79 -2.17
C ILE A 196 -20.30 -2.69 -0.83
N THR A 197 -21.30 -3.53 -0.65
CA THR A 197 -22.01 -3.65 0.61
C THR A 197 -21.20 -4.45 1.63
N VAL A 198 -21.11 -3.93 2.84
CA VAL A 198 -20.45 -4.60 3.97
C VAL A 198 -21.50 -5.01 4.98
N PRO A 199 -21.84 -6.30 5.08
CA PRO A 199 -22.80 -6.79 6.05
C PRO A 199 -22.27 -6.70 7.49
N ASP A 200 -23.18 -6.54 8.48
CA ASP A 200 -22.81 -6.55 9.90
C ASP A 200 -22.11 -7.86 10.32
N GLU A 201 -22.43 -8.97 9.67
CA GLU A 201 -21.75 -10.25 9.90
C GLU A 201 -20.25 -10.17 9.54
N ALA A 202 -19.92 -9.55 8.40
CA ALA A 202 -18.53 -9.36 8.00
C ALA A 202 -17.76 -8.44 8.96
N LEU A 203 -18.42 -7.42 9.52
CA LEU A 203 -17.84 -6.56 10.57
C LEU A 203 -17.54 -7.35 11.84
N ARG A 204 -18.48 -8.22 12.26
CA ARG A 204 -18.30 -9.10 13.43
C ARG A 204 -17.16 -10.10 13.21
N ASP A 205 -17.11 -10.74 12.05
CA ASP A 205 -16.03 -11.67 11.68
C ASP A 205 -14.67 -10.98 11.69
N CYS A 206 -14.59 -9.76 11.16
CA CYS A 206 -13.38 -8.95 11.17
C CYS A 206 -12.91 -8.65 12.61
N ALA A 207 -13.81 -8.17 13.46
CA ALA A 207 -13.50 -7.86 14.87
C ALA A 207 -13.10 -9.13 15.66
N GLN A 208 -13.85 -10.23 15.48
CA GLN A 208 -13.54 -11.51 16.14
C GLN A 208 -12.16 -12.04 15.74
N LEU A 209 -11.81 -11.94 14.46
CA LEU A 209 -10.49 -12.37 13.98
C LEU A 209 -9.39 -11.53 14.63
N CYS A 210 -9.50 -10.20 14.65
CA CYS A 210 -8.50 -9.32 15.25
C CYS A 210 -8.34 -9.55 16.75
N VAL A 211 -9.44 -9.75 17.49
CA VAL A 211 -9.41 -10.12 18.93
C VAL A 211 -8.72 -11.48 19.12
N ALA A 212 -9.07 -12.49 18.30
CA ALA A 212 -8.53 -13.85 18.42
C ALA A 212 -7.01 -13.93 18.19
N ILE A 213 -6.47 -13.04 17.38
CA ILE A 213 -5.02 -12.96 17.10
C ILE A 213 -4.28 -11.97 18.01
N GLY A 214 -4.99 -11.24 18.88
CA GLY A 214 -4.39 -10.26 19.80
C GLY A 214 -3.88 -9.00 19.11
N SER A 215 -4.55 -8.54 18.05
CA SER A 215 -4.24 -7.27 17.40
C SER A 215 -4.60 -6.10 18.31
N ASP A 216 -3.66 -5.17 18.51
CA ASP A 216 -3.89 -3.97 19.31
C ASP A 216 -4.47 -2.83 18.46
N GLY A 217 -5.49 -2.16 19.00
CA GLY A 217 -6.14 -1.02 18.36
C GLY A 217 -6.97 -1.40 17.14
N LEU A 218 -7.62 -0.40 16.51
CA LEU A 218 -8.55 -0.60 15.38
C LEU A 218 -7.87 -0.54 14.00
N ARG A 219 -6.55 -0.33 13.94
CA ARG A 219 -5.83 -0.23 12.65
C ARG A 219 -5.86 -1.56 11.88
N GLY A 220 -5.76 -2.69 12.61
CA GLY A 220 -5.85 -4.03 12.03
C GLY A 220 -7.19 -4.28 11.36
N GLU A 221 -8.29 -4.02 12.07
CA GLU A 221 -9.65 -4.19 11.57
C GLU A 221 -9.94 -3.32 10.35
N LEU A 222 -9.57 -2.04 10.41
CA LEU A 222 -9.78 -1.11 9.31
C LEU A 222 -8.98 -1.52 8.07
N THR A 223 -7.75 -1.96 8.24
CA THR A 223 -6.91 -2.42 7.13
C THR A 223 -7.46 -3.71 6.53
N LEU A 224 -7.81 -4.69 7.38
CA LEU A 224 -8.40 -5.95 6.95
C LEU A 224 -9.68 -5.71 6.14
N LEU A 225 -10.58 -4.87 6.67
CA LEU A 225 -11.85 -4.55 6.03
C LEU A 225 -11.66 -3.85 4.68
N ARG A 226 -10.77 -2.84 4.62
CA ARG A 226 -10.47 -2.11 3.37
C ARG A 226 -9.86 -3.03 2.32
N THR A 227 -8.96 -3.91 2.71
CA THR A 227 -8.31 -4.86 1.80
C THR A 227 -9.29 -5.90 1.28
N ALA A 228 -10.16 -6.45 2.15
CA ALA A 228 -11.19 -7.40 1.75
C ALA A 228 -12.23 -6.76 0.82
N LYS A 229 -12.61 -5.50 1.09
CA LYS A 229 -13.50 -4.72 0.23
C LYS A 229 -12.88 -4.49 -1.16
N ALA A 230 -11.58 -4.20 -1.20
CA ALA A 230 -10.84 -4.04 -2.46
C ALA A 230 -10.76 -5.36 -3.26
N LEU A 231 -10.55 -6.50 -2.56
CA LEU A 231 -10.58 -7.82 -3.19
C LEU A 231 -11.96 -8.16 -3.75
N ALA A 232 -13.04 -7.92 -2.98
CA ALA A 232 -14.40 -8.13 -3.43
C ALA A 232 -14.73 -7.31 -4.69
N ALA A 233 -14.32 -6.04 -4.71
CA ALA A 233 -14.47 -5.18 -5.89
C ALA A 233 -13.68 -5.72 -7.10
N PHE A 234 -12.44 -6.18 -6.89
CA PHE A 234 -11.60 -6.73 -7.94
C PHE A 234 -12.17 -8.01 -8.55
N GLU A 235 -12.84 -8.85 -7.75
CA GLU A 235 -13.54 -10.07 -8.19
C GLU A 235 -14.94 -9.80 -8.73
N GLY A 236 -15.37 -8.54 -8.74
CA GLY A 236 -16.68 -8.16 -9.27
C GLY A 236 -17.86 -8.48 -8.34
N ALA A 237 -17.61 -8.84 -7.07
CA ALA A 237 -18.65 -9.07 -6.08
C ALA A 237 -19.38 -7.77 -5.71
N ASP A 238 -20.64 -7.87 -5.29
CA ASP A 238 -21.44 -6.73 -4.80
C ASP A 238 -21.45 -6.65 -3.26
N VAL A 239 -21.11 -7.75 -2.62
CA VAL A 239 -21.15 -7.92 -1.17
C VAL A 239 -19.82 -8.47 -0.68
N LEU A 240 -19.32 -7.92 0.43
CA LEU A 240 -18.15 -8.44 1.09
C LEU A 240 -18.51 -9.72 1.84
N GLU A 241 -17.86 -10.83 1.49
CA GLU A 241 -18.04 -12.13 2.10
C GLU A 241 -16.90 -12.50 3.03
N ARG A 242 -17.12 -13.47 3.90
CA ARG A 242 -16.10 -14.01 4.82
C ARG A 242 -14.87 -14.52 4.09
N ASP A 243 -15.01 -15.11 2.89
CA ASP A 243 -13.87 -15.61 2.12
C ASP A 243 -12.92 -14.50 1.71
N HIS A 244 -13.42 -13.33 1.34
CA HIS A 244 -12.59 -12.16 1.06
C HIS A 244 -11.75 -11.75 2.28
N LEU A 245 -12.34 -11.73 3.49
CA LEU A 245 -11.61 -11.45 4.73
C LEU A 245 -10.51 -12.49 4.99
N ARG A 246 -10.85 -13.77 4.85
CA ARG A 246 -9.93 -14.89 5.09
C ARG A 246 -8.71 -14.83 4.18
N ARG A 247 -8.89 -14.53 2.91
CA ARG A 247 -7.82 -14.53 1.90
C ARG A 247 -6.83 -13.38 2.10
N VAL A 248 -7.27 -12.24 2.60
CA VAL A 248 -6.40 -11.07 2.83
C VAL A 248 -5.90 -10.95 4.26
N ALA A 249 -6.41 -11.78 5.19
CA ALA A 249 -6.09 -11.68 6.61
C ALA A 249 -4.59 -11.75 6.88
N SER A 250 -3.86 -12.67 6.23
CA SER A 250 -2.42 -12.80 6.40
C SER A 250 -1.68 -11.51 6.02
N MET A 251 -2.01 -10.93 4.87
CA MET A 251 -1.36 -9.70 4.40
C MET A 251 -1.63 -8.51 5.32
N ALA A 252 -2.85 -8.40 5.86
CA ALA A 252 -3.25 -7.27 6.69
C ALA A 252 -2.79 -7.38 8.15
N LEU A 253 -2.59 -8.59 8.67
CA LEU A 253 -2.46 -8.81 10.11
C LEU A 253 -1.17 -9.50 10.55
N SER A 254 -0.44 -10.21 9.69
CA SER A 254 0.73 -11.01 10.10
C SER A 254 1.82 -10.17 10.78
N HIS A 255 2.06 -8.97 10.29
CA HIS A 255 3.07 -8.05 10.83
C HIS A 255 2.62 -7.28 12.08
N ARG A 256 1.34 -7.38 12.46
CA ARG A 256 0.74 -6.75 13.66
C ARG A 256 0.59 -7.69 14.83
N LEU A 257 0.90 -8.97 14.64
CA LEU A 257 0.84 -9.94 15.71
C LEU A 257 1.90 -9.64 16.76
N ARG A 258 1.53 -9.67 18.04
CA ARG A 258 2.51 -9.67 19.13
C ARG A 258 3.36 -10.92 18.98
N ARG A 259 4.64 -10.76 18.68
CA ARG A 259 5.62 -11.84 18.77
C ARG A 259 5.96 -12.04 20.24
N ASP A 260 5.73 -13.23 20.76
CA ASP A 260 6.37 -13.64 22.00
C ASP A 260 7.87 -13.79 21.69
N PRO A 261 8.79 -13.18 22.47
CA PRO A 261 10.23 -13.32 22.24
C PRO A 261 10.73 -14.78 22.23
N LEU A 262 9.90 -15.70 22.74
CA LEU A 262 10.17 -17.14 22.79
C LEU A 262 9.57 -17.94 21.60
N ASP A 263 8.85 -17.26 20.71
CA ASP A 263 8.24 -17.90 19.55
C ASP A 263 9.26 -18.13 18.43
N GLU A 264 9.37 -19.39 17.97
CA GLU A 264 10.21 -19.76 16.81
C GLU A 264 9.70 -19.09 15.51
N ALA A 265 10.63 -18.80 14.59
CA ALA A 265 10.32 -18.33 13.26
C ALA A 265 9.33 -19.29 12.55
N GLY A 266 8.11 -18.83 12.25
CA GLY A 266 7.02 -19.65 11.68
C GLY A 266 5.76 -19.75 12.54
N SER A 267 5.79 -19.29 13.81
CA SER A 267 4.63 -19.27 14.71
C SER A 267 3.52 -18.37 14.19
N THR A 268 3.84 -17.27 13.50
CA THR A 268 2.88 -16.30 12.93
C THR A 268 1.85 -16.96 12.00
N ALA A 269 2.30 -17.82 11.08
CA ALA A 269 1.40 -18.58 10.20
C ALA A 269 0.52 -19.56 10.97
N ARG A 270 1.06 -20.13 12.07
CA ARG A 270 0.32 -21.05 12.95
C ARG A 270 -0.73 -20.30 13.77
N VAL A 271 -0.40 -19.13 14.32
CA VAL A 271 -1.33 -18.27 15.08
C VAL A 271 -2.46 -17.78 14.16
N MET A 272 -2.14 -17.31 12.95
CA MET A 272 -3.13 -16.91 11.95
C MET A 272 -4.05 -18.07 11.57
N ARG A 273 -3.49 -19.26 11.33
CA ARG A 273 -4.28 -20.46 11.04
C ARG A 273 -5.18 -20.86 12.21
N LYS A 274 -4.67 -20.76 13.44
CA LYS A 274 -5.42 -21.05 14.65
C LYS A 274 -6.56 -20.03 14.87
N GLY A 275 -6.29 -18.73 14.71
CA GLY A 275 -7.31 -17.67 14.77
C GLY A 275 -8.42 -17.86 13.73
N LEU A 276 -8.06 -18.17 12.48
CA LEU A 276 -9.02 -18.47 11.40
C LEU A 276 -9.84 -19.74 11.68
N LEU A 277 -9.26 -20.77 12.33
CA LEU A 277 -9.95 -21.98 12.74
C LEU A 277 -10.87 -21.74 13.95
N THR A 278 -10.48 -20.92 14.92
CA THR A 278 -11.28 -20.57 16.11
C THR A 278 -12.54 -19.81 15.69
N VAL A 279 -12.41 -18.85 14.77
CA VAL A 279 -13.56 -18.14 14.18
C VAL A 279 -14.48 -19.13 13.46
N ARG A 280 -13.96 -20.16 12.79
CA ARG A 280 -14.74 -21.21 12.16
C ARG A 280 -15.53 -22.04 13.17
N SER A 281 -14.90 -22.50 14.27
CA SER A 281 -15.54 -23.37 15.26
C SER A 281 -16.59 -22.65 16.12
N SER A 282 -16.39 -21.37 16.45
CA SER A 282 -17.33 -20.57 17.22
C SER A 282 -18.65 -20.32 16.47
N LEU A 283 -18.65 -20.41 15.14
CA LEU A 283 -19.80 -20.13 14.27
C LEU A 283 -20.54 -21.40 13.84
N GLU A 284 -19.90 -22.57 13.86
CA GLU A 284 -20.56 -23.86 13.69
C GLU A 284 -21.31 -24.27 14.97
N GLY A 285 -20.84 -23.85 16.16
CA GLY A 285 -21.50 -24.09 17.45
C GLY A 285 -22.76 -23.24 17.70
N GLY A 286 -22.90 -22.09 17.05
CA GLY A 286 -24.06 -21.19 17.21
C GLY A 286 -25.35 -21.64 16.51
N ARG A 287 -25.32 -22.64 15.66
CA ARG A 287 -26.50 -23.16 14.95
C ARG A 287 -27.23 -24.30 15.67
N HIS A 288 -26.76 -24.73 16.81
CA HIS A 288 -27.35 -25.88 17.54
C HIS A 288 -28.02 -25.54 18.86
N MET A 289 -28.22 -24.26 19.21
CA MET A 289 -29.01 -23.87 20.38
C MET A 289 -30.29 -23.11 19.97
N GLY A 290 -31.17 -23.76 19.30
CA GLY A 290 -32.47 -23.17 18.93
C GLY A 290 -33.51 -24.18 18.63
N CYS A 291 -33.72 -25.21 19.49
CA CYS A 291 -34.92 -26.04 19.54
C CYS A 291 -34.89 -26.89 20.82
N CYS A 292 -35.25 -26.31 21.96
CA CYS A 292 -35.87 -27.09 23.03
C CYS A 292 -37.14 -26.37 23.45
N GLY A 293 -38.24 -26.99 23.06
CA GLY A 293 -39.58 -26.53 23.25
C GLY A 293 -39.95 -26.35 24.71
N VAL A 294 -40.76 -25.37 24.93
CA VAL A 294 -41.64 -25.27 26.10
C VAL A 294 -42.90 -26.08 25.74
N GLY A 295 -43.02 -27.21 26.39
CA GLY A 295 -44.22 -28.00 26.43
C GLY A 295 -44.47 -28.41 27.88
N GLY A 296 -45.57 -27.96 28.45
CA GLY A 296 -46.03 -28.34 29.76
C GLY A 296 -46.68 -27.19 30.50
#